data_fef8eff5a321cc11163ab20b040b8efa
#
_entry.id   fef8eff5a321cc11163ab20b040b8efa
#
_cell.length_a   1.000
_cell.length_b   1.000
_cell.length_c   1.000
_cell.angle_alpha   90.00
_cell.angle_beta   90.00
_cell.angle_gamma   90.00
#
_symmetry.space_group_name_H-M   'P 1'
#
loop_
_entity.id
_entity.type
_entity.pdbx_description
1 polymer ?
#
loop_
_entity_poly.entity_id
_entity_poly.type
_entity_poly.pdbx_seq_one_letter_code
_entity_poly.pdbx_strand_id
1 'polypeptide(L)'
;MTAMSRVNATEVVNSFFDAYRTHDVERMVDLCDEMARFRSMPFEVWRKQRVIRGDGKANTVGKILWRGLIESFPDLTNRVTKTISDNDGNVAAEVVISGTQAKPWSSVRSQGRSFQSPHLFVFHVNADGKIDNIRSYSDNAAVRTQLGCLDVD
;
A
#
# COMPACT_ATOMS: atom_id res chain seq x y z
N MET A 1 19.99 11.70 -29.08
CA MET A 1 19.71 10.94 -28.48
C MET A 1 18.46 10.68 -28.22
N THR A 2 18.29 9.95 -28.35
CA THR A 2 17.19 9.57 -28.33
C THR A 2 16.48 9.61 -27.28
N ALA A 3 15.67 10.23 -27.40
CA ALA A 3 14.68 10.13 -26.54
C ALA A 3 14.32 8.76 -26.37
N MET A 4 15.24 8.08 -25.83
CA MET A 4 14.84 6.89 -25.34
C MET A 4 13.63 7.12 -24.60
N SER A 5 12.66 6.31 -24.84
CA SER A 5 11.47 6.33 -24.07
C SER A 5 11.85 6.40 -22.61
N ARG A 6 11.63 7.52 -22.03
CA ARG A 6 11.67 7.63 -20.61
C ARG A 6 10.65 6.68 -20.08
N VAL A 7 11.05 5.92 -19.10
CA VAL A 7 10.11 5.12 -18.34
C VAL A 7 9.05 6.05 -17.81
N ASN A 8 7.81 5.73 -18.09
CA ASN A 8 6.70 6.49 -17.53
C ASN A 8 6.41 5.96 -16.13
N ALA A 9 6.95 6.65 -15.14
CA ALA A 9 6.82 6.23 -13.74
C ALA A 9 5.35 6.17 -13.30
N THR A 10 4.52 7.08 -13.77
CA THR A 10 3.09 7.08 -13.43
C THR A 10 2.40 5.83 -13.96
N GLU A 11 2.73 5.38 -15.16
CA GLU A 11 2.15 4.14 -15.69
C GLU A 11 2.55 2.91 -14.88
N VAL A 12 3.79 2.87 -14.41
CA VAL A 12 4.25 1.77 -13.55
C VAL A 12 3.46 1.75 -12.26
N VAL A 13 3.26 2.91 -11.64
CA VAL A 13 2.48 3.04 -10.40
C VAL A 13 1.02 2.66 -10.64
N ASN A 14 0.44 3.08 -11.75
CA ASN A 14 -0.94 2.67 -12.09
C ASN A 14 -1.05 1.17 -12.26
N SER A 15 -0.05 0.54 -12.88
CA SER A 15 0.00 -0.93 -13.02
C SER A 15 0.09 -1.61 -11.66
N PHE A 16 0.82 -1.02 -10.73
CA PHE A 16 0.91 -1.53 -9.36
C PHE A 16 -0.47 -1.54 -8.67
N PHE A 17 -1.20 -0.44 -8.77
CA PHE A 17 -2.53 -0.38 -8.16
C PHE A 17 -3.55 -1.24 -8.89
N ASP A 18 -3.43 -1.42 -10.20
CA ASP A 18 -4.27 -2.36 -10.93
C ASP A 18 -4.04 -3.80 -10.45
N ALA A 19 -2.80 -4.19 -10.28
CA ALA A 19 -2.44 -5.51 -9.75
C ALA A 19 -2.97 -5.69 -8.33
N TYR A 20 -2.87 -4.65 -7.50
CA TYR A 20 -3.38 -4.69 -6.13
C TYR A 20 -4.91 -4.85 -6.14
N ARG A 21 -5.60 -4.12 -7.01
CA ARG A 21 -7.06 -4.19 -7.12
C ARG A 21 -7.54 -5.56 -7.55
N THR A 22 -6.78 -6.25 -8.39
CA THR A 22 -7.12 -7.59 -8.84
C THR A 22 -6.51 -8.69 -7.95
N HIS A 23 -5.91 -8.29 -6.82
CA HIS A 23 -5.31 -9.20 -5.83
C HIS A 23 -4.14 -10.01 -6.39
N ASP A 24 -3.45 -9.50 -7.38
CA ASP A 24 -2.29 -10.13 -8.00
C ASP A 24 -1.00 -9.65 -7.32
N VAL A 25 -0.72 -10.20 -6.16
CA VAL A 25 0.44 -9.79 -5.36
C VAL A 25 1.76 -10.13 -6.06
N GLU A 26 1.80 -11.24 -6.81
CA GLU A 26 3.01 -11.60 -7.54
C GLU A 26 3.35 -10.52 -8.59
N ARG A 27 2.34 -9.99 -9.28
CA ARG A 27 2.57 -8.91 -10.22
C ARG A 27 2.99 -7.62 -9.52
N MET A 28 2.41 -7.30 -8.37
CA MET A 28 2.85 -6.14 -7.58
C MET A 28 4.35 -6.24 -7.28
N VAL A 29 4.79 -7.42 -6.86
CA VAL A 29 6.20 -7.67 -6.54
C VAL A 29 7.06 -7.62 -7.81
N ASP A 30 6.57 -8.16 -8.93
CA ASP A 30 7.32 -8.14 -10.20
C ASP A 30 7.53 -6.74 -10.75
N LEU A 31 6.65 -5.80 -10.41
CA LEU A 31 6.82 -4.39 -10.78
C LEU A 31 7.90 -3.70 -9.95
N CYS A 32 8.35 -4.34 -8.87
CA CYS A 32 9.37 -3.81 -7.99
C CYS A 32 10.74 -4.38 -8.29
N ASP A 33 11.76 -3.55 -8.05
CA ASP A 33 13.14 -4.01 -8.06
C ASP A 33 13.32 -5.04 -6.93
N GLU A 34 14.24 -5.98 -7.13
CA GLU A 34 14.52 -7.01 -6.15
C GLU A 34 14.92 -6.43 -4.79
N MET A 35 15.57 -5.28 -4.80
CA MET A 35 16.03 -4.59 -3.58
C MET A 35 15.07 -3.50 -3.12
N ALA A 36 13.89 -3.39 -3.72
CA ALA A 36 12.94 -2.34 -3.41
C ALA A 36 12.59 -2.31 -1.92
N ARG A 37 12.60 -1.10 -1.35
CA ARG A 37 12.19 -0.87 0.02
C ARG A 37 10.70 -0.60 0.09
N PHE A 38 10.10 -1.11 1.15
CA PHE A 38 8.70 -0.83 1.47
C PHE A 38 8.59 -0.39 2.93
N ARG A 39 7.91 0.72 3.14
CA ARG A 39 7.66 1.23 4.49
C ARG A 39 6.21 1.65 4.61
N SER A 40 5.53 1.07 5.58
CA SER A 40 4.21 1.53 5.99
C SER A 40 4.40 2.44 7.21
N MET A 41 3.96 3.67 7.06
CA MET A 41 4.30 4.73 8.00
C MET A 41 3.10 5.20 8.79
N PRO A 42 2.89 4.70 9.97
CA PRO A 42 2.39 5.60 11.00
C PRO A 42 3.58 6.26 11.65
N PHE A 43 3.42 7.50 11.95
CA PHE A 43 4.53 8.33 12.38
C PHE A 43 4.99 8.02 13.79
N GLU A 44 4.08 7.62 14.66
CA GLU A 44 4.43 7.30 16.02
C GLU A 44 3.64 6.13 16.54
N VAL A 45 4.31 5.35 17.38
CA VAL A 45 3.67 4.27 18.11
C VAL A 45 3.44 4.79 19.52
N TRP A 46 2.21 5.14 19.81
CA TRP A 46 1.82 5.45 21.17
C TRP A 46 1.69 4.15 21.94
N ARG A 47 1.90 4.27 23.24
CA ARG A 47 2.00 3.15 24.16
C ARG A 47 1.12 1.96 23.93
N LYS A 48 -0.04 2.07 23.49
CA LYS A 48 -0.96 0.95 23.29
C LYS A 48 -1.50 0.88 21.87
N GLN A 49 -1.04 1.76 21.01
CA GLN A 49 -1.43 1.68 19.61
C GLN A 49 -0.73 0.51 18.96
N ARG A 50 -1.52 -0.43 18.55
CA ARG A 50 -1.04 -1.58 17.79
C ARG A 50 -1.03 -1.20 16.33
N VAL A 51 0.01 -0.55 15.95
CA VAL A 51 0.15 -0.08 14.60
C VAL A 51 0.87 -1.12 13.79
N ILE A 52 0.33 -1.43 12.62
CA ILE A 52 1.03 -2.29 11.69
C ILE A 52 2.17 -1.47 11.12
N ARG A 53 3.36 -1.84 11.51
CA ARG A 53 4.56 -1.22 11.01
C ARG A 53 5.21 -2.18 10.05
N GLY A 54 5.23 -1.82 8.77
CA GLY A 54 5.98 -2.56 7.78
C GLY A 54 7.22 -1.77 7.41
N ASP A 55 8.39 -2.35 7.56
CA ASP A 55 9.65 -1.78 7.08
C ASP A 55 10.56 -2.91 6.64
N GLY A 56 10.86 -2.96 5.37
CA GLY A 56 11.71 -3.98 4.80
C GLY A 56 11.65 -3.97 3.29
N LYS A 57 11.88 -5.11 2.69
CA LYS A 57 11.80 -5.23 1.24
C LYS A 57 10.37 -5.41 0.78
N ALA A 58 10.05 -4.88 -0.39
CA ALA A 58 8.74 -5.05 -0.99
C ALA A 58 8.41 -6.53 -1.23
N ASN A 59 9.40 -7.31 -1.65
CA ASN A 59 9.20 -8.73 -1.95
C ASN A 59 9.15 -9.65 -0.72
N THR A 60 9.27 -9.10 0.47
CA THR A 60 9.14 -9.85 1.73
C THR A 60 8.09 -9.17 2.60
N VAL A 61 8.43 -8.09 3.27
CA VAL A 61 7.52 -7.39 4.18
C VAL A 61 6.28 -6.86 3.44
N GLY A 62 6.47 -6.23 2.29
CA GLY A 62 5.35 -5.75 1.48
C GLY A 62 4.42 -6.87 1.05
N LYS A 63 5.01 -7.95 0.52
CA LYS A 63 4.26 -9.11 0.06
C LYS A 63 3.41 -9.73 1.18
N ILE A 64 3.98 -9.87 2.37
CA ILE A 64 3.28 -10.42 3.53
C ILE A 64 2.11 -9.51 3.92
N LEU A 65 2.36 -8.21 3.96
CA LEU A 65 1.32 -7.23 4.33
C LEU A 65 0.17 -7.25 3.32
N TRP A 66 0.47 -7.18 2.03
CA TRP A 66 -0.56 -7.14 0.99
C TRP A 66 -1.38 -8.44 0.96
N ARG A 67 -0.73 -9.59 1.08
CA ARG A 67 -1.43 -10.87 1.15
C ARG A 67 -2.32 -10.97 2.38
N GLY A 68 -1.82 -10.50 3.52
CA GLY A 68 -2.60 -10.50 4.75
C GLY A 68 -3.85 -9.63 4.66
N LEU A 69 -3.72 -8.45 4.05
CA LEU A 69 -4.85 -7.56 3.84
C LEU A 69 -5.89 -8.18 2.90
N ILE A 70 -5.45 -8.74 1.79
CA ILE A 70 -6.34 -9.37 0.82
C ILE A 70 -7.07 -10.57 1.45
N GLU A 71 -6.37 -11.36 2.25
CA GLU A 71 -6.96 -12.50 2.92
C GLU A 71 -8.01 -12.08 3.93
N SER A 72 -7.73 -11.04 4.71
CA SER A 72 -8.66 -10.56 5.73
C SER A 72 -9.82 -9.76 5.15
N PHE A 73 -9.61 -9.14 4.00
CA PHE A 73 -10.60 -8.31 3.30
C PHE A 73 -10.73 -8.80 1.86
N PRO A 74 -11.51 -9.88 1.62
CA PRO A 74 -11.58 -10.50 0.29
C PRO A 74 -12.08 -9.56 -0.82
N ASP A 75 -12.81 -8.51 -0.45
CA ASP A 75 -13.28 -7.49 -1.38
C ASP A 75 -12.38 -6.24 -1.40
N LEU A 76 -11.17 -6.37 -0.89
CA LEU A 76 -10.24 -5.24 -0.85
C LEU A 76 -10.07 -4.63 -2.23
N THR A 77 -10.22 -3.31 -2.31
CA THR A 77 -10.06 -2.56 -3.54
C THR A 77 -9.41 -1.21 -3.27
N ASN A 78 -8.99 -0.57 -4.33
CA ASN A 78 -8.42 0.76 -4.24
C ASN A 78 -8.95 1.65 -5.37
N ARG A 79 -8.96 2.94 -5.11
CA ARG A 79 -9.32 3.94 -6.11
C ARG A 79 -8.27 5.04 -6.05
N VAL A 80 -7.48 5.15 -7.11
CA VAL A 80 -6.47 6.20 -7.22
C VAL A 80 -7.18 7.51 -7.59
N THR A 81 -7.12 8.50 -6.73
CA THR A 81 -7.82 9.76 -6.94
C THR A 81 -6.94 10.84 -7.54
N LYS A 82 -5.63 10.76 -7.33
CA LYS A 82 -4.69 11.74 -7.85
C LYS A 82 -3.30 11.17 -7.87
N THR A 83 -2.54 11.49 -8.91
CA THR A 83 -1.11 11.22 -8.96
C THR A 83 -0.36 12.51 -9.29
N ILE A 84 0.80 12.67 -8.68
CA ILE A 84 1.71 13.76 -8.93
C ILE A 84 3.07 13.15 -9.17
N SER A 85 3.73 13.54 -10.24
CA SER A 85 5.06 13.00 -10.56
C SER A 85 6.03 14.12 -10.89
N ASP A 86 7.31 13.83 -10.70
CA ASP A 86 8.38 14.70 -11.10
C ASP A 86 9.18 14.06 -12.26
N ASN A 87 10.30 14.66 -12.63
CA ASN A 87 11.14 14.15 -13.70
C ASN A 87 12.20 13.16 -13.23
N ASP A 88 12.20 12.84 -11.93
CA ASP A 88 13.23 12.00 -11.31
C ASP A 88 12.69 10.63 -10.89
N GLY A 89 11.53 10.24 -11.40
CA GLY A 89 10.93 8.95 -11.10
C GLY A 89 10.08 8.91 -9.83
N ASN A 90 9.88 10.02 -9.17
CA ASN A 90 9.03 10.07 -7.98
C ASN A 90 7.56 10.24 -8.37
N VAL A 91 6.69 9.47 -7.74
CA VAL A 91 5.24 9.54 -7.94
C VAL A 91 4.56 9.52 -6.58
N ALA A 92 3.76 10.53 -6.31
CA ALA A 92 2.87 10.54 -5.16
C ALA A 92 1.47 10.19 -5.64
N ALA A 93 0.82 9.26 -4.96
CA ALA A 93 -0.53 8.80 -5.32
C ALA A 93 -1.45 8.91 -4.11
N GLU A 94 -2.53 9.67 -4.26
CA GLU A 94 -3.61 9.67 -3.28
C GLU A 94 -4.58 8.56 -3.67
N VAL A 95 -4.84 7.66 -2.73
CA VAL A 95 -5.59 6.42 -2.99
C VAL A 95 -6.56 6.18 -1.86
N VAL A 96 -7.78 5.80 -2.18
CA VAL A 96 -8.73 5.34 -1.17
C VAL A 96 -8.75 3.82 -1.22
N ILE A 97 -8.41 3.21 -0.10
CA ILE A 97 -8.46 1.75 0.05
C ILE A 97 -9.67 1.41 0.88
N SER A 98 -10.41 0.41 0.46
CA SER A 98 -11.62 -0.03 1.16
C SER A 98 -11.77 -1.54 1.11
N GLY A 99 -12.52 -2.07 2.06
CA GLY A 99 -12.82 -3.49 2.12
C GLY A 99 -13.71 -3.82 3.30
N THR A 100 -14.21 -5.05 3.29
CA THR A 100 -15.05 -5.60 4.35
C THR A 100 -14.30 -6.74 5.01
N GLN A 101 -14.17 -6.66 6.32
CA GLN A 101 -13.42 -7.66 7.06
C GLN A 101 -14.17 -8.97 7.14
N ALA A 102 -13.51 -10.05 6.74
CA ALA A 102 -14.06 -11.40 6.81
C ALA A 102 -13.28 -12.30 7.76
N LYS A 103 -12.03 -11.97 8.04
CA LYS A 103 -11.14 -12.73 8.92
C LYS A 103 -10.36 -11.78 9.82
N PRO A 104 -9.81 -12.28 10.93
CA PRO A 104 -8.97 -11.43 11.78
C PRO A 104 -7.82 -10.80 10.99
N TRP A 105 -7.57 -9.54 11.27
CA TRP A 105 -6.47 -8.81 10.69
C TRP A 105 -5.58 -8.31 11.84
N SER A 106 -4.39 -8.90 11.96
CA SER A 106 -3.54 -8.65 13.11
C SER A 106 -4.32 -8.94 14.40
N SER A 107 -4.43 -7.98 15.31
CA SER A 107 -5.17 -8.10 16.55
C SER A 107 -6.65 -7.69 16.45
N VAL A 108 -7.11 -7.35 15.25
CA VAL A 108 -8.48 -6.88 15.05
C VAL A 108 -9.37 -8.05 14.63
N ARG A 109 -10.30 -8.41 15.50
CA ARG A 109 -11.28 -9.46 15.21
C ARG A 109 -12.23 -8.98 14.14
N SER A 110 -12.69 -9.91 13.30
CA SER A 110 -13.71 -9.59 12.31
C SER A 110 -15.08 -9.43 12.97
N GLN A 111 -15.72 -8.31 12.68
CA GLN A 111 -17.12 -8.06 13.01
C GLN A 111 -17.93 -7.85 11.73
N GLY A 112 -17.38 -8.22 10.58
CA GLY A 112 -18.05 -8.04 9.29
C GLY A 112 -18.20 -6.58 8.87
N ARG A 113 -17.40 -5.68 9.46
CA ARG A 113 -17.49 -4.25 9.17
C ARG A 113 -16.58 -3.87 8.03
N SER A 114 -16.94 -2.78 7.37
CA SER A 114 -16.18 -2.22 6.26
C SER A 114 -15.39 -1.01 6.71
N PHE A 115 -14.29 -0.76 6.00
CA PHE A 115 -13.53 0.47 6.16
C PHE A 115 -13.32 1.16 4.83
N GLN A 116 -13.06 2.44 4.90
CA GLN A 116 -12.63 3.25 3.77
C GLN A 116 -11.56 4.20 4.29
N SER A 117 -10.38 4.14 3.74
CA SER A 117 -9.23 4.87 4.26
C SER A 117 -8.46 5.58 3.17
N PRO A 118 -8.33 6.90 3.24
CA PRO A 118 -7.40 7.62 2.38
C PRO A 118 -5.97 7.23 2.71
N HIS A 119 -5.18 7.02 1.67
CA HIS A 119 -3.76 6.73 1.78
C HIS A 119 -2.98 7.67 0.89
N LEU A 120 -1.78 7.98 1.30
CA LEU A 120 -0.79 8.60 0.43
C LEU A 120 0.33 7.59 0.21
N PHE A 121 0.57 7.23 -1.04
CA PHE A 121 1.71 6.41 -1.41
C PHE A 121 2.73 7.29 -2.12
N VAL A 122 4.00 7.11 -1.79
CA VAL A 122 5.09 7.76 -2.49
C VAL A 122 6.00 6.69 -3.04
N PHE A 123 6.15 6.68 -4.35
CA PHE A 123 6.96 5.70 -5.07
C PHE A 123 8.17 6.35 -5.70
N HIS A 124 9.23 5.59 -5.83
CA HIS A 124 10.30 5.92 -6.76
C HIS A 124 10.43 4.79 -7.78
N VAL A 125 10.48 5.16 -9.05
CA VAL A 125 10.67 4.22 -10.17
C VAL A 125 12.04 4.50 -10.76
N ASN A 126 12.89 3.49 -10.84
CA ASN A 126 14.26 3.62 -11.31
C ASN A 126 14.34 3.64 -12.85
N ALA A 127 15.55 3.79 -13.36
CA ALA A 127 15.78 3.88 -14.82
C ALA A 127 15.38 2.60 -15.56
N ASP A 128 15.34 1.46 -14.88
CA ASP A 128 14.92 0.19 -15.48
C ASP A 128 13.41 0.03 -15.49
N GLY A 129 12.68 1.01 -15.04
CA GLY A 129 11.21 0.96 -14.98
C GLY A 129 10.68 0.13 -13.82
N LYS A 130 11.49 -0.11 -12.81
CA LYS A 130 11.08 -0.86 -11.62
C LYS A 130 10.90 0.07 -10.43
N ILE A 131 9.90 -0.22 -9.60
CA ILE A 131 9.71 0.49 -8.35
C ILE A 131 10.83 0.05 -7.40
N ASP A 132 11.59 0.99 -6.88
CA ASP A 132 12.66 0.69 -5.93
C ASP A 132 12.41 1.23 -4.52
N ASN A 133 11.36 2.02 -4.34
CA ASN A 133 10.98 2.53 -3.03
C ASN A 133 9.48 2.77 -2.99
N ILE A 134 8.85 2.32 -1.90
CA ILE A 134 7.44 2.55 -1.64
C ILE A 134 7.31 3.01 -0.20
N ARG A 135 6.63 4.14 0.00
CA ARG A 135 6.22 4.60 1.32
C ARG A 135 4.71 4.78 1.31
N SER A 136 4.05 4.24 2.31
CA SER A 136 2.60 4.33 2.47
C SER A 136 2.27 5.05 3.77
N TYR A 137 1.40 6.02 3.70
CA TYR A 137 0.97 6.83 4.85
C TYR A 137 -0.53 6.70 5.00
N SER A 138 -0.97 6.34 6.20
CA SER A 138 -2.40 6.17 6.46
C SER A 138 -2.72 6.35 7.93
N ASP A 139 -4.00 6.53 8.23
CA ASP A 139 -4.51 6.63 9.59
C ASP A 139 -5.05 5.28 10.04
N ASN A 140 -4.20 4.50 10.66
CA ASN A 140 -4.58 3.16 11.14
C ASN A 140 -5.59 3.22 12.27
N ALA A 141 -5.59 4.27 13.08
CA ALA A 141 -6.56 4.42 14.15
C ALA A 141 -7.98 4.57 13.58
N ALA A 142 -8.11 5.34 12.50
CA ALA A 142 -9.40 5.50 11.83
C ALA A 142 -9.89 4.17 11.25
N VAL A 143 -9.01 3.39 10.65
CA VAL A 143 -9.37 2.07 10.12
C VAL A 143 -9.85 1.15 11.24
N ARG A 144 -9.10 1.09 12.34
CA ARG A 144 -9.46 0.24 13.48
C ARG A 144 -10.82 0.63 14.07
N THR A 145 -11.07 1.92 14.17
CA THR A 145 -12.36 2.44 14.66
C THR A 145 -13.51 2.00 13.75
N GLN A 146 -13.34 2.11 12.45
CA GLN A 146 -14.35 1.69 11.48
C GLN A 146 -14.62 0.19 11.57
N LEU A 147 -13.60 -0.61 11.86
CA LEU A 147 -13.75 -2.05 12.01
C LEU A 147 -14.33 -2.48 13.36
N GLY A 148 -14.62 -1.51 14.21
CA GLY A 148 -15.24 -1.78 15.52
C GLY A 148 -14.24 -2.06 16.64
N CYS A 149 -12.95 -1.84 16.39
CA CYS A 149 -11.93 -1.95 17.42
C CYS A 149 -11.82 -0.61 18.13
N LEU A 150 -12.53 -0.50 19.25
CA LEU A 150 -12.59 0.74 20.04
C LEU A 150 -11.48 0.83 21.08
N ASP A 151 -10.68 -0.20 21.22
CA ASP A 151 -9.55 -0.20 22.12
C ASP A 151 -8.43 0.59 21.48
N VAL A 152 -8.42 1.87 21.75
CA VAL A 152 -7.40 2.79 21.22
C VAL A 152 -6.18 2.86 22.11
N ASP A 153 -6.14 2.05 23.09
CA ASP A 153 -5.01 2.02 23.99
C ASP A 153 -3.95 1.01 23.59
#